data_6023c66b0e1eeea6f2c7384619cf53d1
#
_entry.id   6023c66b0e1eeea6f2c7384619cf53d1
#
_cell.length_a   1.000
_cell.length_b   1.000
_cell.length_c   1.000
_cell.angle_alpha   90.00
_cell.angle_beta   90.00
_cell.angle_gamma   90.00
#
_symmetry.space_group_name_H-M   'P 1'
#
loop_
_entity.id
_entity.type
_entity.pdbx_description
1 polymer ?
#
loop_
_entity_poly.entity_id
_entity_poly.type
_entity_poly.pdbx_seq_one_letter_code
_entity_poly.pdbx_strand_id
1 'polypeptide(L)'
;MKSNYKLLGDYITRVDVRNKNLETTNLKGLSMTKEFRDSTSNIVGVDLSKYKLVPKNHFACDFMSVIRVHKLPVVHQNSDDLIIVSPAYTVFKVIDETILNPEYLMMWFRRPEFDRYADFRCDSAIRGGFKWEELGEVELPIPSIEKQRDIVKEYNTIVNRIKLNETLNQKLE
;
A
#
# COMPACT_ATOMS: atom_id res chain seq x y z
N MET A 1 2.05 -20.98 23.69
CA MET A 1 1.96 -21.09 22.22
C MET A 1 3.02 -20.17 21.62
N LYS A 2 3.93 -20.65 20.77
CA LYS A 2 4.82 -19.76 20.03
C LYS A 2 3.97 -18.94 19.08
N SER A 3 3.96 -17.63 19.23
CA SER A 3 3.27 -16.72 18.34
C SER A 3 3.77 -16.95 16.90
N ASN A 4 2.85 -17.22 15.96
CA ASN A 4 3.17 -17.26 14.52
C ASN A 4 3.38 -15.85 13.93
N TYR A 5 3.41 -14.84 14.78
CA TYR A 5 3.63 -13.46 14.40
C TYR A 5 5.11 -13.19 14.13
N LYS A 6 5.39 -12.48 13.07
CA LYS A 6 6.72 -12.12 12.60
C LYS A 6 6.79 -10.61 12.38
N LEU A 7 7.97 -10.04 12.55
CA LEU A 7 8.21 -8.63 12.24
C LEU A 7 8.17 -8.41 10.71
N LEU A 8 7.38 -7.45 10.29
CA LEU A 8 7.22 -7.13 8.85
C LEU A 8 8.53 -6.70 8.20
N GLY A 9 9.41 -6.03 8.95
CA GLY A 9 10.69 -5.53 8.47
C GLY A 9 11.60 -6.60 7.86
N ASP A 10 11.46 -7.85 8.31
CA ASP A 10 12.25 -8.98 7.77
C ASP A 10 11.78 -9.42 6.36
N TYR A 11 10.62 -8.95 5.92
CA TYR A 11 9.94 -9.43 4.70
C TYR A 11 9.74 -8.35 3.64
N ILE A 12 10.05 -7.10 3.94
CA ILE A 12 9.87 -5.97 3.01
C ILE A 12 11.16 -5.19 2.80
N THR A 13 11.30 -4.59 1.64
CA THR A 13 12.43 -3.72 1.32
C THR A 13 11.99 -2.47 0.57
N ARG A 14 12.64 -1.33 0.83
CA ARG A 14 12.43 -0.09 0.08
C ARG A 14 12.91 -0.22 -1.35
N VAL A 15 12.20 0.47 -2.23
CA VAL A 15 12.55 0.61 -3.65
C VAL A 15 12.54 2.11 -4.00
N ASP A 16 13.60 2.60 -4.62
CA ASP A 16 13.69 4.00 -5.08
C ASP A 16 14.12 4.08 -6.56
N VAL A 17 13.27 3.50 -7.42
CA VAL A 17 13.47 3.60 -8.87
C VAL A 17 12.74 4.82 -9.38
N ARG A 18 13.49 5.72 -10.02
CA ARG A 18 12.96 6.97 -10.59
C ARG A 18 12.60 6.80 -12.06
N ASN A 19 11.60 7.53 -12.48
CA ASN A 19 11.12 7.58 -13.87
C ASN A 19 12.07 8.35 -14.81
N LYS A 20 13.38 8.10 -14.70
CA LYS A 20 14.43 8.86 -15.38
C LYS A 20 14.25 8.89 -16.91
N ASN A 21 13.78 7.79 -17.46
CA ASN A 21 13.56 7.63 -18.89
C ASN A 21 12.16 8.04 -19.34
N LEU A 22 11.34 8.62 -18.44
CA LEU A 22 9.93 8.97 -18.69
C LEU A 22 9.12 7.79 -19.25
N GLU A 23 9.31 6.61 -18.64
CA GLU A 23 8.66 5.35 -19.06
C GLU A 23 7.14 5.42 -18.98
N THR A 24 6.61 6.26 -18.10
CA THR A 24 5.17 6.51 -17.98
C THR A 24 4.89 7.93 -17.49
N THR A 25 3.72 8.44 -17.85
CA THR A 25 3.15 9.68 -17.32
C THR A 25 1.94 9.42 -16.40
N ASN A 26 1.64 8.15 -16.12
CA ASN A 26 0.49 7.73 -15.33
C ASN A 26 0.70 8.04 -13.85
N LEU A 27 0.52 9.30 -13.48
CA LEU A 27 0.69 9.80 -12.13
C LEU A 27 -0.53 9.47 -11.26
N LYS A 28 -0.29 8.76 -10.16
CA LYS A 28 -1.30 8.42 -9.17
C LYS A 28 -1.02 9.08 -7.81
N GLY A 29 -2.10 9.44 -7.14
CA GLY A 29 -2.10 9.76 -5.72
C GLY A 29 -2.59 8.59 -4.88
N LEU A 30 -2.42 8.69 -3.56
CA LEU A 30 -2.94 7.72 -2.60
C LEU A 30 -4.21 8.26 -1.94
N SER A 31 -5.22 7.40 -1.80
CA SER A 31 -6.46 7.74 -1.09
C SER A 31 -6.44 7.22 0.35
N MET A 32 -7.32 7.78 1.18
CA MET A 32 -7.54 7.30 2.55
C MET A 32 -8.25 5.94 2.59
N THR A 33 -8.86 5.53 1.49
CA THR A 33 -9.44 4.20 1.29
C THR A 33 -8.41 3.16 0.85
N LYS A 34 -7.11 3.57 0.79
CA LYS A 34 -5.98 2.72 0.40
C LYS A 34 -6.09 2.20 -1.02
N GLU A 35 -6.43 3.09 -1.93
CA GLU A 35 -6.51 2.86 -3.36
C GLU A 35 -5.74 3.94 -4.11
N PHE A 36 -5.22 3.61 -5.28
CA PHE A 36 -4.70 4.63 -6.19
C PHE A 36 -5.86 5.45 -6.76
N ARG A 37 -5.65 6.75 -6.85
CA ARG A 37 -6.55 7.68 -7.50
C ARG A 37 -5.79 8.50 -8.52
N ASP A 38 -6.48 9.04 -9.49
CA ASP A 38 -5.88 10.00 -10.40
C ASP A 38 -5.36 11.20 -9.63
N SER A 39 -4.19 11.68 -10.04
CA SER A 39 -3.62 12.87 -9.42
C SER A 39 -4.47 14.08 -9.75
N THR A 40 -4.81 14.86 -8.73
CA THR A 40 -5.44 16.19 -8.89
C THR A 40 -4.41 17.30 -9.07
N SER A 41 -3.12 16.98 -9.03
CA SER A 41 -2.06 17.95 -9.19
C SER A 41 -1.92 18.38 -10.65
N ASN A 42 -1.76 19.68 -10.89
CA ASN A 42 -1.38 20.16 -12.20
C ASN A 42 0.06 19.73 -12.48
N ILE A 43 0.26 18.90 -13.50
CA ILE A 43 1.58 18.38 -13.91
C ILE A 43 2.19 19.13 -15.11
N VAL A 44 1.54 20.19 -15.57
CA VAL A 44 2.06 21.01 -16.68
C VAL A 44 3.38 21.66 -16.25
N GLY A 45 4.46 21.34 -16.97
CA GLY A 45 5.80 21.85 -16.65
C GLY A 45 6.50 21.17 -15.47
N VAL A 46 5.93 20.13 -14.89
CA VAL A 46 6.56 19.35 -13.81
C VAL A 46 7.50 18.30 -14.40
N ASP A 47 8.72 18.23 -13.83
CA ASP A 47 9.71 17.23 -14.19
C ASP A 47 9.33 15.86 -13.61
N LEU A 48 8.67 15.03 -14.40
CA LEU A 48 8.24 13.68 -14.00
C LEU A 48 9.38 12.68 -13.87
N SER A 49 10.61 13.02 -14.29
CA SER A 49 11.77 12.14 -14.15
C SER A 49 12.17 11.88 -12.70
N LYS A 50 11.75 12.77 -11.79
CA LYS A 50 12.00 12.68 -10.33
C LYS A 50 11.00 11.81 -9.60
N TYR A 51 9.87 11.49 -10.22
CA TYR A 51 8.82 10.67 -9.62
C TYR A 51 9.26 9.22 -9.50
N LYS A 52 8.66 8.49 -8.57
CA LYS A 52 9.02 7.09 -8.30
C LYS A 52 8.13 6.16 -9.10
N LEU A 53 8.74 5.19 -9.76
CA LEU A 53 8.03 4.10 -10.42
C LEU A 53 7.45 3.14 -9.38
N VAL A 54 6.22 2.68 -9.63
CA VAL A 54 5.55 1.65 -8.83
C VAL A 54 5.12 0.52 -9.78
N PRO A 55 5.98 -0.47 -10.01
CA PRO A 55 5.62 -1.65 -10.78
C PRO A 55 4.62 -2.54 -10.05
N LYS A 56 4.07 -3.52 -10.75
CA LYS A 56 3.22 -4.56 -10.15
C LYS A 56 3.88 -5.17 -8.90
N ASN A 57 3.05 -5.54 -7.94
CA ASN A 57 3.44 -6.10 -6.63
C ASN A 57 4.26 -5.16 -5.74
N HIS A 58 4.38 -3.87 -6.11
CA HIS A 58 4.96 -2.87 -5.23
C HIS A 58 3.88 -2.11 -4.46
N PHE A 59 4.29 -1.52 -3.37
CA PHE A 59 3.45 -0.67 -2.51
C PHE A 59 3.95 0.76 -2.57
N ALA A 60 3.02 1.71 -2.50
CA ALA A 60 3.34 3.10 -2.25
C ALA A 60 2.67 3.53 -0.94
N CYS A 61 3.36 4.31 -0.11
CA CYS A 61 2.80 4.82 1.14
C CYS A 61 3.23 6.25 1.43
N ASP A 62 2.36 6.98 2.13
CA ASP A 62 2.58 8.35 2.57
C ASP A 62 2.70 8.41 4.10
N PHE A 63 3.92 8.34 4.59
CA PHE A 63 4.21 8.40 6.03
C PHE A 63 3.91 9.77 6.65
N MET A 64 4.01 10.83 5.86
CA MET A 64 3.83 12.20 6.37
C MET A 64 2.37 12.54 6.68
N SER A 65 1.44 11.85 6.03
CA SER A 65 0.01 12.13 6.20
C SER A 65 -0.57 11.56 7.50
N VAL A 66 0.08 10.57 8.13
CA VAL A 66 -0.48 9.87 9.32
C VAL A 66 -0.87 10.83 10.42
N ILE A 67 0.01 11.77 10.78
CA ILE A 67 -0.24 12.76 11.83
C ILE A 67 -1.47 13.63 11.58
N ARG A 68 -1.85 13.78 10.32
CA ARG A 68 -2.98 14.67 9.93
C ARG A 68 -4.28 13.91 9.76
N VAL A 69 -4.20 12.67 9.28
CA VAL A 69 -5.40 11.90 8.88
C VAL A 69 -5.65 10.68 9.76
N HIS A 70 -4.75 10.40 10.74
CA HIS A 70 -4.87 9.29 11.68
C HIS A 70 -4.99 7.92 11.00
N LYS A 71 -4.40 7.80 9.80
CA LYS A 71 -4.35 6.59 8.98
C LYS A 71 -3.06 6.58 8.19
N LEU A 72 -2.56 5.39 7.86
CA LEU A 72 -1.45 5.27 6.92
C LEU A 72 -2.00 5.02 5.50
N PRO A 73 -1.93 6.00 4.59
CA PRO A 73 -2.20 5.76 3.18
C PRO A 73 -1.13 4.81 2.63
N VAL A 74 -1.50 3.58 2.39
CA VAL A 74 -0.66 2.56 1.76
C VAL A 74 -1.49 1.83 0.71
N VAL A 75 -0.93 1.65 -0.48
CA VAL A 75 -1.63 1.06 -1.62
C VAL A 75 -0.74 0.05 -2.30
N HIS A 76 -1.30 -1.09 -2.65
CA HIS A 76 -0.66 -2.14 -3.41
C HIS A 76 -0.97 -1.98 -4.90
N GLN A 77 0.07 -1.96 -5.75
CA GLN A 77 -0.08 -2.00 -7.20
C GLN A 77 -0.29 -3.44 -7.65
N ASN A 78 -1.54 -3.77 -7.95
CA ASN A 78 -1.94 -5.13 -8.35
C ASN A 78 -2.24 -5.26 -9.86
N SER A 79 -2.19 -4.15 -10.63
CA SER A 79 -2.34 -4.18 -12.09
C SER A 79 -0.99 -4.26 -12.79
N ASP A 80 -1.01 -4.58 -14.08
CA ASP A 80 0.18 -4.60 -14.93
C ASP A 80 0.59 -3.20 -15.41
N ASP A 81 -0.22 -2.17 -15.11
CA ASP A 81 0.07 -0.79 -15.48
C ASP A 81 1.26 -0.26 -14.69
N LEU A 82 2.23 0.28 -15.39
CA LEU A 82 3.30 1.02 -14.75
C LEU A 82 2.80 2.43 -14.37
N ILE A 83 2.88 2.75 -13.08
CA ILE A 83 2.47 4.05 -12.56
C ILE A 83 3.64 4.77 -11.90
N ILE A 84 3.48 6.07 -11.72
CA ILE A 84 4.40 6.91 -10.93
C ILE A 84 3.66 7.57 -9.78
N VAL A 85 4.41 7.81 -8.70
CA VAL A 85 3.93 8.51 -7.51
C VAL A 85 4.88 9.62 -7.11
N SER A 86 4.42 10.51 -6.23
CA SER A 86 5.21 11.62 -5.70
C SER A 86 6.59 11.16 -5.17
N PRO A 87 7.64 11.94 -5.39
CA PRO A 87 8.95 11.71 -4.76
C PRO A 87 8.90 11.62 -3.24
N ALA A 88 7.92 12.26 -2.59
CA ALA A 88 7.74 12.26 -1.14
C ALA A 88 7.23 10.92 -0.59
N TYR A 89 6.57 10.10 -1.42
CA TYR A 89 6.07 8.81 -0.99
C TYR A 89 7.19 7.77 -0.91
N THR A 90 7.04 6.82 -0.01
CA THR A 90 7.91 5.65 0.06
C THR A 90 7.33 4.53 -0.80
N VAL A 91 8.17 3.97 -1.67
CA VAL A 91 7.83 2.76 -2.43
C VAL A 91 8.59 1.60 -1.81
N PHE A 92 7.93 0.45 -1.68
CA PHE A 92 8.52 -0.77 -1.15
C PHE A 92 7.89 -2.01 -1.77
N LYS A 93 8.52 -3.15 -1.57
CA LYS A 93 8.01 -4.45 -2.04
C LYS A 93 8.28 -5.54 -1.01
N VAL A 94 7.59 -6.65 -1.15
CA VAL A 94 7.93 -7.90 -0.48
C VAL A 94 9.26 -8.43 -1.05
N ILE A 95 10.13 -8.92 -0.17
CA ILE A 95 11.45 -9.45 -0.54
C ILE A 95 11.29 -10.78 -1.29
N ASP A 96 10.44 -11.66 -0.76
CA ASP A 96 10.18 -12.99 -1.33
C ASP A 96 8.68 -13.28 -1.33
N GLU A 97 8.06 -13.22 -2.51
CA GLU A 97 6.63 -13.47 -2.71
C GLU A 97 6.25 -14.97 -2.53
N THR A 98 7.23 -15.87 -2.42
CA THR A 98 6.99 -17.27 -2.07
C THR A 98 6.80 -17.48 -0.57
N ILE A 99 7.14 -16.48 0.24
CA ILE A 99 6.99 -16.49 1.70
C ILE A 99 5.84 -15.58 2.14
N LEU A 100 5.77 -14.37 1.60
CA LEU A 100 4.72 -13.39 1.92
C LEU A 100 4.04 -12.91 0.64
N ASN A 101 2.75 -13.19 0.51
CA ASN A 101 1.95 -12.75 -0.63
C ASN A 101 1.61 -11.25 -0.50
N PRO A 102 1.87 -10.41 -1.53
CA PRO A 102 1.58 -8.96 -1.47
C PRO A 102 0.10 -8.64 -1.25
N GLU A 103 -0.84 -9.38 -1.85
CA GLU A 103 -2.27 -9.16 -1.61
C GLU A 103 -2.66 -9.51 -0.18
N TYR A 104 -2.11 -10.59 0.38
CA TYR A 104 -2.30 -10.94 1.78
C TYR A 104 -1.79 -9.83 2.71
N LEU A 105 -0.60 -9.28 2.44
CA LEU A 105 -0.06 -8.14 3.18
C LEU A 105 -0.99 -6.91 3.08
N MET A 106 -1.52 -6.63 1.88
CA MET A 106 -2.45 -5.51 1.70
C MET A 106 -3.73 -5.68 2.53
N MET A 107 -4.23 -6.90 2.73
CA MET A 107 -5.38 -7.16 3.61
C MET A 107 -5.08 -6.73 5.06
N TRP A 108 -3.86 -6.95 5.55
CA TRP A 108 -3.43 -6.48 6.87
C TRP A 108 -3.40 -4.96 6.96
N PHE A 109 -2.89 -4.28 5.95
CA PHE A 109 -2.89 -2.81 5.90
C PHE A 109 -4.28 -2.21 5.86
N ARG A 110 -5.28 -2.91 5.33
CA ARG A 110 -6.67 -2.45 5.29
C ARG A 110 -7.41 -2.54 6.62
N ARG A 111 -6.84 -3.23 7.61
CA ARG A 111 -7.49 -3.38 8.92
C ARG A 111 -7.47 -2.07 9.71
N PRO A 112 -8.58 -1.72 10.40
CA PRO A 112 -8.61 -0.56 11.28
C PRO A 112 -7.56 -0.61 12.40
N GLU A 113 -7.18 -1.82 12.85
CA GLU A 113 -6.13 -2.02 13.85
C GLU A 113 -4.79 -1.50 13.38
N PHE A 114 -4.49 -1.66 12.09
CA PHE A 114 -3.26 -1.17 11.52
C PHE A 114 -3.23 0.37 11.49
N ASP A 115 -4.34 1.01 11.14
CA ASP A 115 -4.43 2.48 11.18
C ASP A 115 -4.28 3.01 12.60
N ARG A 116 -4.89 2.35 13.60
CA ARG A 116 -4.71 2.71 15.02
C ARG A 116 -3.26 2.51 15.48
N TYR A 117 -2.60 1.46 15.03
CA TYR A 117 -1.17 1.26 15.31
C TYR A 117 -0.33 2.38 14.70
N ALA A 118 -0.56 2.73 13.43
CA ALA A 118 0.19 3.77 12.76
C ALA A 118 -0.01 5.14 13.43
N ASP A 119 -1.23 5.47 13.84
CA ASP A 119 -1.55 6.70 14.55
C ASP A 119 -0.88 6.75 15.93
N PHE A 120 -0.94 5.66 16.68
CA PHE A 120 -0.28 5.54 17.99
C PHE A 120 1.24 5.66 17.91
N ARG A 121 1.85 5.09 16.87
CA ARG A 121 3.31 5.14 16.63
C ARG A 121 3.76 6.43 15.96
N CYS A 122 2.81 7.24 15.49
CA CYS A 122 3.12 8.54 14.93
C CYS A 122 3.54 9.48 16.07
N ASP A 123 4.83 9.81 16.15
CA ASP A 123 5.33 10.71 17.16
C ASP A 123 4.79 12.12 16.91
N SER A 124 3.94 12.61 17.81
CA SER A 124 3.38 13.96 17.78
C SER A 124 4.44 15.04 18.13
N ALA A 125 5.63 14.67 18.55
CA ALA A 125 6.68 15.58 18.94
C ALA A 125 7.43 16.16 17.72
N ILE A 126 7.18 17.41 17.41
CA ILE A 126 7.98 18.42 16.70
C ILE A 126 8.33 18.14 15.21
N ARG A 127 8.55 16.93 14.75
CA ARG A 127 8.79 16.49 13.35
C ARG A 127 8.45 15.02 13.13
N GLY A 128 7.70 14.46 14.04
CA GLY A 128 7.35 13.07 14.01
C GLY A 128 6.30 12.81 12.92
N GLY A 129 6.55 11.84 12.12
CA GLY A 129 5.59 11.15 11.29
C GLY A 129 5.77 9.68 11.56
N PHE A 130 4.90 8.87 11.04
CA PHE A 130 5.13 7.43 10.98
C PHE A 130 6.38 7.16 10.13
N LYS A 131 7.26 6.28 10.57
CA LYS A 131 8.55 6.03 9.91
C LYS A 131 8.62 4.62 9.36
N TRP A 132 9.61 4.41 8.50
CA TRP A 132 9.89 3.09 7.94
C TRP A 132 10.20 2.04 9.02
N GLU A 133 10.92 2.45 10.05
CA GLU A 133 11.29 1.61 11.17
C GLU A 133 10.05 1.12 11.93
N GLU A 134 9.07 2.01 12.17
CA GLU A 134 7.79 1.63 12.79
C GLU A 134 6.96 0.67 11.91
N LEU A 135 7.04 0.83 10.57
CA LEU A 135 6.44 -0.13 9.67
C LEU A 135 7.08 -1.51 9.79
N GLY A 136 8.41 -1.54 9.94
CA GLY A 136 9.16 -2.78 10.14
C GLY A 136 8.85 -3.50 11.46
N GLU A 137 8.46 -2.76 12.49
CA GLU A 137 8.08 -3.31 13.80
C GLU A 137 6.65 -3.87 13.86
N VAL A 138 5.88 -3.74 12.79
CA VAL A 138 4.55 -4.37 12.70
C VAL A 138 4.68 -5.88 12.79
N GLU A 139 3.97 -6.47 13.71
CA GLU A 139 3.87 -7.93 13.82
C GLU A 139 2.61 -8.43 13.11
N LEU A 140 2.78 -9.45 12.26
CA LEU A 140 1.67 -10.10 11.59
C LEU A 140 1.92 -11.62 11.48
N PRO A 141 0.85 -12.45 11.45
CA PRO A 141 1.02 -13.87 11.19
C PRO A 141 1.38 -14.10 9.73
N ILE A 142 2.39 -14.94 9.51
CA ILE A 142 2.81 -15.37 8.18
C ILE A 142 2.65 -16.89 8.11
N PRO A 143 1.42 -17.38 7.78
CA PRO A 143 1.18 -18.79 7.55
C PRO A 143 1.85 -19.26 6.25
N SER A 144 1.72 -20.55 5.89
CA SER A 144 2.23 -21.05 4.61
C SER A 144 1.65 -20.25 3.43
N ILE A 145 2.41 -20.17 2.35
CA ILE A 145 2.02 -19.38 1.18
C ILE A 145 0.72 -19.88 0.54
N GLU A 146 0.48 -21.19 0.61
CA GLU A 146 -0.78 -21.81 0.16
C GLU A 146 -1.95 -21.26 0.97
N LYS A 147 -1.80 -21.23 2.31
CA LYS A 147 -2.85 -20.71 3.19
C LYS A 147 -3.10 -19.21 2.96
N GLN A 148 -2.05 -18.43 2.71
CA GLN A 148 -2.20 -17.02 2.34
C GLN A 148 -2.98 -16.86 1.04
N ARG A 149 -2.67 -17.67 0.02
CA ARG A 149 -3.38 -17.65 -1.28
C ARG A 149 -4.85 -18.03 -1.15
N ASP A 150 -5.16 -19.03 -0.32
CA ASP A 150 -6.54 -19.41 -0.03
C ASP A 150 -7.32 -18.26 0.62
N ILE A 151 -6.73 -17.61 1.64
CA ILE A 151 -7.32 -16.45 2.31
C ILE A 151 -7.58 -15.32 1.33
N VAL A 152 -6.61 -14.99 0.47
CA VAL A 152 -6.74 -13.94 -0.56
C VAL A 152 -7.86 -14.30 -1.55
N LYS A 153 -7.93 -15.55 -1.99
CA LYS A 153 -8.97 -16.01 -2.91
C LYS A 153 -10.38 -15.89 -2.31
N GLU A 154 -10.56 -16.30 -1.06
CA GLU A 154 -11.82 -16.16 -0.34
C GLU A 154 -12.22 -14.68 -0.20
N TYR A 155 -11.30 -13.84 0.23
CA TYR A 155 -11.50 -12.40 0.37
C TYR A 155 -11.91 -11.75 -0.97
N ASN A 156 -11.15 -12.00 -2.03
CA ASN A 156 -11.41 -11.44 -3.35
C ASN A 156 -12.76 -11.91 -3.91
N THR A 157 -13.19 -13.13 -3.63
CA THR A 157 -14.50 -13.64 -4.00
C THR A 157 -15.62 -12.81 -3.36
N ILE A 158 -15.50 -12.49 -2.08
CA ILE A 158 -16.48 -11.67 -1.35
C ILE A 158 -16.48 -10.23 -1.87
N VAL A 159 -15.29 -9.61 -2.01
CA VAL A 159 -15.16 -8.23 -2.50
C VAL A 159 -15.73 -8.07 -3.91
N ASN A 160 -15.44 -9.01 -4.81
CA ASN A 160 -15.97 -8.99 -6.18
C ASN A 160 -17.50 -9.14 -6.21
N ARG A 161 -18.05 -9.95 -5.30
CA ARG A 161 -19.51 -10.10 -5.18
C ARG A 161 -20.18 -8.83 -4.67
N ILE A 162 -19.57 -8.15 -3.70
CA ILE A 162 -20.05 -6.85 -3.21
C ILE A 162 -20.06 -5.83 -4.36
N LYS A 163 -18.94 -5.67 -5.07
CA LYS A 163 -18.83 -4.75 -6.20
C LYS A 163 -19.86 -5.03 -7.30
N LEU A 164 -20.09 -6.32 -7.61
CA LEU A 164 -21.11 -6.71 -8.58
C LEU A 164 -22.50 -6.28 -8.13
N ASN A 165 -22.86 -6.53 -6.88
CA ASN A 165 -24.16 -6.14 -6.32
C ASN A 165 -24.34 -4.62 -6.33
N GLU A 166 -23.32 -3.85 -5.95
CA GLU A 166 -23.35 -2.37 -5.99
C GLU A 166 -23.58 -1.86 -7.42
N THR A 167 -22.87 -2.46 -8.41
CA THR A 167 -23.05 -2.11 -9.82
C THR A 167 -24.46 -2.44 -10.33
N LEU A 168 -25.03 -3.57 -9.90
CA LEU A 168 -26.40 -3.94 -10.27
C LEU A 168 -27.44 -2.98 -9.67
N ASN A 169 -27.27 -2.60 -8.41
CA ASN A 169 -28.16 -1.65 -7.75
C ASN A 169 -28.14 -0.28 -8.44
N GLN A 170 -26.95 0.23 -8.80
CA GLN A 170 -26.83 1.50 -9.54
C GLN A 170 -27.50 1.49 -10.93
N LYS A 171 -27.68 0.33 -11.53
CA LYS A 171 -28.39 0.19 -12.83
C LYS A 171 -29.91 0.06 -12.69
N LEU A 172 -30.39 -0.14 -11.48
CA LEU A 172 -31.82 -0.27 -11.19
C LEU A 172 -32.45 1.05 -10.70
N GLU A 173 -31.61 2.04 -10.35
CA GLU A 173 -32.01 3.42 -10.04
C GLU A 173 -32.03 4.27 -11.32
#